data_6d94b9440d590cf221ef993069a73e62
#
_entry.id   6d94b9440d590cf221ef993069a73e62
#
_cell.length_a   1.000
_cell.length_b   1.000
_cell.length_c   1.000
_cell.angle_alpha   90.00
_cell.angle_beta   90.00
_cell.angle_gamma   90.00
#
_symmetry.space_group_name_H-M   'P 1'
#
loop_
_entity.id
_entity.type
_entity.pdbx_description
1 polymer ?
#
loop_
_entity_poly.entity_id
_entity_poly.type
_entity_poly.pdbx_seq_one_letter_code
_entity_poly.pdbx_strand_id
1 'polypeptide(L)'
;MALEHKTGILPQKAGKGYVSGMMVFEFFSTGMPAIAASAGADFLMYDMEHTGIGFETLKDQMAACRGLDIAPLVRVPTTEGNTVGQVLDIGSHGVMVPMVETAEQARDLVRRAYYPPEGARGTAFGIAHDDYGTAHPIDIMQAANQRTLVIAMIETARGLANV
;
A
#
# COMPACT_ATOMS: atom_id res chain seq x y z
N MET A 1 -23.27 -11.32 4.70
CA MET A 1 -22.73 -10.21 5.51
C MET A 1 -22.09 -9.27 4.51
N ALA A 2 -22.67 -8.09 4.25
CA ALA A 2 -22.13 -7.13 3.31
C ALA A 2 -20.77 -6.67 3.87
N LEU A 3 -19.70 -6.83 3.10
CA LEU A 3 -18.43 -6.19 3.39
C LEU A 3 -18.69 -4.67 3.40
N GLU A 4 -18.69 -4.06 4.58
CA GLU A 4 -18.51 -2.62 4.66
C GLU A 4 -17.12 -2.34 4.07
N HIS A 5 -17.10 -1.85 2.83
CA HIS A 5 -15.90 -1.36 2.19
C HIS A 5 -15.38 -0.20 3.03
N LYS A 6 -14.47 -0.50 3.95
CA LYS A 6 -13.81 0.53 4.74
C LYS A 6 -13.02 1.38 3.76
N THR A 7 -13.46 2.59 3.51
CA THR A 7 -12.61 3.64 2.95
C THR A 7 -11.30 3.60 3.70
N GLY A 8 -10.18 3.66 2.99
CA GLY A 8 -8.85 3.36 3.55
C GLY A 8 -8.59 4.06 4.89
N ILE A 9 -7.99 3.34 5.83
CA ILE A 9 -7.72 3.83 7.19
C ILE A 9 -6.97 5.17 7.17
N LEU A 10 -5.96 5.31 6.30
CA LEU A 10 -5.15 6.53 6.24
C LEU A 10 -5.90 7.76 5.74
N PRO A 11 -6.70 7.73 4.66
CA PRO A 11 -7.53 8.88 4.29
C PRO A 11 -8.49 9.32 5.38
N GLN A 12 -9.07 8.38 6.14
CA GLN A 12 -9.97 8.71 7.26
C GLN A 12 -9.22 9.37 8.42
N LYS A 13 -8.03 8.88 8.77
CA LYS A 13 -7.22 9.41 9.87
C LYS A 13 -6.56 10.73 9.50
N ALA A 14 -6.10 10.91 8.27
CA ALA A 14 -5.52 12.17 7.78
C ALA A 14 -6.50 13.36 7.92
N GLY A 15 -7.81 13.14 7.81
CA GLY A 15 -8.83 14.15 8.07
C GLY A 15 -8.88 14.64 9.53
N LYS A 16 -8.17 13.98 10.45
CA LYS A 16 -8.06 14.38 11.88
C LYS A 16 -6.80 15.17 12.20
N GLY A 17 -5.99 15.56 11.21
CA GLY A 17 -4.81 16.41 11.35
C GLY A 17 -3.50 15.75 10.92
N TYR A 18 -3.04 14.70 11.59
CA TYR A 18 -1.82 13.96 11.24
C TYR A 18 -2.03 12.45 11.40
N VAL A 19 -1.19 11.69 10.74
CA VAL A 19 -1.05 10.25 10.90
C VAL A 19 0.37 9.92 11.31
N SER A 20 0.55 8.93 12.18
CA SER A 20 1.85 8.49 12.67
C SER A 20 2.05 7.01 12.43
N GLY A 21 3.26 6.61 12.13
CA GLY A 21 3.58 5.22 11.89
C GLY A 21 5.08 4.98 11.93
N MET A 22 5.48 3.78 11.53
CA MET A 22 6.89 3.41 11.56
C MET A 22 7.28 2.60 10.33
N MET A 23 8.55 2.72 9.93
CA MET A 23 9.16 1.81 8.96
C MET A 23 9.62 0.53 9.66
N VAL A 24 9.42 -0.60 8.97
CA VAL A 24 9.80 -1.94 9.45
C VAL A 24 10.92 -2.47 8.57
N PHE A 25 12.12 -2.61 9.16
CA PHE A 25 13.33 -3.03 8.45
C PHE A 25 13.75 -4.47 8.75
N GLU A 26 13.70 -4.91 10.02
CA GLU A 26 14.33 -6.16 10.44
C GLU A 26 13.38 -7.12 11.17
N PHE A 27 12.33 -6.59 11.78
CA PHE A 27 11.45 -7.40 12.64
C PHE A 27 10.12 -7.68 11.94
N PHE A 28 9.98 -8.89 11.41
CA PHE A 28 8.80 -9.33 10.65
C PHE A 28 7.95 -10.36 11.42
N SER A 29 7.90 -10.23 12.75
CA SER A 29 6.98 -11.04 13.56
C SER A 29 5.53 -10.71 13.23
N THR A 30 4.66 -11.70 13.09
CA THR A 30 3.22 -11.52 12.88
C THR A 30 2.51 -10.83 14.06
N GLY A 31 3.17 -10.71 15.21
CA GLY A 31 2.71 -9.90 16.35
C GLY A 31 2.98 -8.40 16.20
N MET A 32 3.91 -8.00 15.30
CA MET A 32 4.30 -6.60 15.14
C MET A 32 3.13 -5.67 14.81
N PRO A 33 2.22 -6.00 13.88
CA PRO A 33 1.07 -5.14 13.59
C PRO A 33 0.19 -4.87 14.80
N ALA A 34 -0.09 -5.89 15.60
CA ALA A 34 -0.92 -5.74 16.80
C ALA A 34 -0.23 -4.88 17.87
N ILE A 35 1.09 -5.03 18.06
CA ILE A 35 1.88 -4.22 18.98
C ILE A 35 1.86 -2.76 18.53
N ALA A 36 2.12 -2.50 17.24
CA ALA A 36 2.14 -1.15 16.68
C ALA A 36 0.76 -0.46 16.77
N ALA A 37 -0.31 -1.17 16.42
CA ALA A 37 -1.68 -0.66 16.55
C ALA A 37 -2.02 -0.33 18.00
N SER A 38 -1.65 -1.20 18.96
CA SER A 38 -1.85 -0.96 20.40
C SER A 38 -1.04 0.23 20.92
N ALA A 39 0.09 0.53 20.30
CA ALA A 39 0.91 1.70 20.60
C ALA A 39 0.41 3.00 19.93
N GLY A 40 -0.66 2.93 19.13
CA GLY A 40 -1.28 4.09 18.48
C GLY A 40 -0.71 4.41 17.09
N ALA A 41 0.03 3.49 16.46
CA ALA A 41 0.47 3.68 15.09
C ALA A 41 -0.70 3.57 14.10
N ASP A 42 -0.75 4.48 13.13
CA ASP A 42 -1.77 4.50 12.08
C ASP A 42 -1.35 3.68 10.87
N PHE A 43 -0.04 3.49 10.66
CA PHE A 43 0.49 2.68 9.55
C PHE A 43 1.80 1.97 9.92
N LEU A 44 2.08 0.89 9.18
CA LEU A 44 3.40 0.26 9.10
C LEU A 44 3.87 0.33 7.65
N MET A 45 5.11 0.79 7.45
CA MET A 45 5.77 0.83 6.15
C MET A 45 6.83 -0.28 6.09
N TYR A 46 6.52 -1.37 5.40
CA TYR A 46 7.46 -2.47 5.18
C TYR A 46 8.42 -2.13 4.04
N ASP A 47 9.70 -2.35 4.27
CA ASP A 47 10.74 -1.93 3.34
C ASP A 47 11.28 -3.09 2.50
N MET A 48 11.02 -3.08 1.19
CA MET A 48 11.64 -4.00 0.25
C MET A 48 12.90 -3.45 -0.42
N GLU A 49 13.19 -2.17 -0.25
CA GLU A 49 14.34 -1.52 -0.91
C GLU A 49 15.66 -1.88 -0.23
N HIS A 50 15.70 -1.76 1.10
CA HIS A 50 16.93 -1.93 1.87
C HIS A 50 16.91 -3.12 2.82
N THR A 51 15.95 -4.03 2.65
CA THR A 51 15.84 -5.26 3.46
C THR A 51 15.77 -6.50 2.58
N GLY A 52 15.89 -7.67 3.19
CA GLY A 52 15.73 -8.95 2.50
C GLY A 52 14.29 -9.49 2.52
N ILE A 53 13.28 -8.66 2.85
CA ILE A 53 11.89 -9.13 2.92
C ILE A 53 11.37 -9.55 1.55
N GLY A 54 10.86 -10.78 1.46
CA GLY A 54 10.22 -11.32 0.26
C GLY A 54 8.70 -11.24 0.33
N PHE A 55 8.04 -11.54 -0.80
CA PHE A 55 6.58 -11.49 -0.92
C PHE A 55 5.85 -12.43 0.04
N GLU A 56 6.41 -13.59 0.39
CA GLU A 56 5.77 -14.51 1.34
C GLU A 56 5.67 -13.88 2.72
N THR A 57 6.79 -13.35 3.25
CA THR A 57 6.80 -12.65 4.53
C THR A 57 5.90 -11.42 4.51
N LEU A 58 5.92 -10.63 3.43
CA LEU A 58 5.00 -9.50 3.28
C LEU A 58 3.54 -9.93 3.34
N LYS A 59 3.17 -11.03 2.66
CA LYS A 59 1.81 -11.55 2.68
C LYS A 59 1.36 -11.94 4.09
N ASP A 60 2.25 -12.53 4.90
CA ASP A 60 1.98 -12.84 6.30
C ASP A 60 1.77 -11.56 7.13
N GLN A 61 2.59 -10.53 6.89
CA GLN A 61 2.44 -9.22 7.55
C GLN A 61 1.13 -8.53 7.16
N MET A 62 0.74 -8.55 5.87
CA MET A 62 -0.55 -8.02 5.41
C MET A 62 -1.71 -8.77 6.07
N ALA A 63 -1.62 -10.10 6.15
CA ALA A 63 -2.62 -10.93 6.83
C ALA A 63 -2.74 -10.59 8.33
N ALA A 64 -1.61 -10.35 9.00
CA ALA A 64 -1.58 -9.96 10.42
C ALA A 64 -2.15 -8.55 10.69
N CYS A 65 -2.18 -7.67 9.69
CA CYS A 65 -2.81 -6.34 9.80
C CYS A 65 -4.34 -6.38 9.68
N ARG A 66 -4.91 -7.49 9.17
CA ARG A 66 -6.36 -7.57 8.96
C ARG A 66 -7.14 -7.46 10.26
N GLY A 67 -8.20 -6.66 10.22
CA GLY A 67 -9.04 -6.42 11.39
C GLY A 67 -8.45 -5.47 12.44
N LEU A 68 -7.21 -5.03 12.26
CA LEU A 68 -6.58 -4.00 13.08
C LEU A 68 -6.82 -2.61 12.49
N ASP A 69 -6.83 -1.60 13.35
CA ASP A 69 -6.91 -0.17 12.93
C ASP A 69 -5.52 0.37 12.54
N ILE A 70 -4.85 -0.31 11.63
CA ILE A 70 -3.52 0.05 11.12
C ILE A 70 -3.42 -0.23 9.62
N ALA A 71 -2.82 0.66 8.86
CA ALA A 71 -2.65 0.52 7.43
C ALA A 71 -1.28 -0.10 7.08
N PRO A 72 -1.21 -1.28 6.44
CA PRO A 72 0.03 -1.79 5.90
C PRO A 72 0.38 -1.07 4.60
N LEU A 73 1.57 -0.52 4.52
CA LEU A 73 2.17 0.10 3.35
C LEU A 73 3.47 -0.62 3.00
N VAL A 74 3.90 -0.54 1.76
CA VAL A 74 5.16 -1.16 1.31
C VAL A 74 5.99 -0.14 0.55
N ARG A 75 7.27 0.01 0.93
CA ARG A 75 8.25 0.66 0.06
C ARG A 75 8.81 -0.39 -0.91
N VAL A 76 8.55 -0.20 -2.20
CA VAL A 76 9.05 -1.09 -3.26
C VAL A 76 10.48 -0.72 -3.65
N PRO A 77 11.28 -1.66 -4.21
CA PRO A 77 12.71 -1.40 -4.47
C PRO A 77 12.98 -0.55 -5.72
N THR A 78 11.99 -0.34 -6.58
CA THR A 78 12.22 0.33 -7.88
C THR A 78 10.92 0.90 -8.44
N THR A 79 11.09 1.89 -9.33
CA THR A 79 9.99 2.43 -10.17
C THR A 79 9.59 1.48 -11.31
N GLU A 80 10.38 0.45 -11.59
CA GLU A 80 10.20 -0.46 -12.73
C GLU A 80 9.46 -1.75 -12.36
N GLY A 81 9.01 -2.47 -13.38
CA GLY A 81 8.40 -3.79 -13.22
C GLY A 81 6.96 -3.78 -12.69
N ASN A 82 6.46 -4.95 -12.27
CA ASN A 82 5.09 -5.16 -11.78
C ASN A 82 4.99 -5.20 -10.26
N THR A 83 6.04 -4.82 -9.54
CA THR A 83 6.09 -4.91 -8.06
C THR A 83 4.98 -4.12 -7.39
N VAL A 84 4.63 -2.95 -7.93
CA VAL A 84 3.52 -2.11 -7.43
C VAL A 84 2.20 -2.90 -7.41
N GLY A 85 1.83 -3.52 -8.53
CA GLY A 85 0.61 -4.35 -8.61
C GLY A 85 0.66 -5.52 -7.63
N GLN A 86 1.79 -6.23 -7.58
CA GLN A 86 1.95 -7.42 -6.73
C GLN A 86 1.82 -7.11 -5.23
N VAL A 87 2.43 -6.02 -4.73
CA VAL A 87 2.31 -5.66 -3.30
C VAL A 87 0.88 -5.20 -2.95
N LEU A 88 0.18 -4.57 -3.88
CA LEU A 88 -1.23 -4.22 -3.70
C LEU A 88 -2.11 -5.47 -3.71
N ASP A 89 -1.82 -6.48 -4.55
CA ASP A 89 -2.57 -7.73 -4.65
C ASP A 89 -2.45 -8.59 -3.38
N ILE A 90 -1.31 -8.54 -2.69
CA ILE A 90 -1.15 -9.25 -1.41
C ILE A 90 -1.77 -8.51 -0.21
N GLY A 91 -2.37 -7.33 -0.41
CA GLY A 91 -3.18 -6.64 0.59
C GLY A 91 -2.58 -5.37 1.17
N SER A 92 -1.50 -4.82 0.58
CA SER A 92 -1.00 -3.50 0.97
C SER A 92 -2.05 -2.41 0.68
N HIS A 93 -2.16 -1.43 1.56
CA HIS A 93 -3.04 -0.27 1.40
C HIS A 93 -2.36 0.87 0.63
N GLY A 94 -1.11 0.72 0.26
CA GLY A 94 -0.39 1.69 -0.55
C GLY A 94 1.05 1.33 -0.76
N VAL A 95 1.68 2.08 -1.64
CA VAL A 95 3.08 1.90 -2.01
C VAL A 95 3.86 3.20 -1.89
N MET A 96 5.08 3.10 -1.40
CA MET A 96 6.09 4.14 -1.50
C MET A 96 7.12 3.72 -2.54
N VAL A 97 7.44 4.61 -3.47
CA VAL A 97 8.33 4.32 -4.58
C VAL A 97 9.52 5.27 -4.54
N PRO A 98 10.77 4.74 -4.43
CA PRO A 98 11.96 5.53 -4.35
C PRO A 98 12.34 6.14 -5.71
N MET A 99 13.24 7.12 -5.70
CA MET A 99 13.94 7.65 -6.89
C MET A 99 12.99 8.18 -7.97
N VAL A 100 11.86 8.76 -7.60
CA VAL A 100 10.95 9.41 -8.55
C VAL A 100 11.52 10.78 -8.92
N GLU A 101 11.78 10.98 -10.20
CA GLU A 101 12.47 12.16 -10.71
C GLU A 101 11.64 12.96 -11.72
N THR A 102 10.60 12.38 -12.31
CA THR A 102 9.84 13.03 -13.37
C THR A 102 8.34 12.85 -13.19
N ALA A 103 7.58 13.81 -13.71
CA ALA A 103 6.12 13.71 -13.74
C ALA A 103 5.62 12.49 -14.54
N GLU A 104 6.38 12.02 -15.53
CA GLU A 104 6.06 10.82 -16.30
C GLU A 104 6.16 9.57 -15.43
N GLN A 105 7.24 9.41 -14.66
CA GLN A 105 7.38 8.34 -13.69
C GLN A 105 6.21 8.36 -12.69
N ALA A 106 5.87 9.52 -12.13
CA ALA A 106 4.77 9.64 -11.18
C ALA A 106 3.42 9.23 -11.81
N ARG A 107 3.14 9.63 -13.06
CA ARG A 107 1.93 9.19 -13.78
C ARG A 107 1.92 7.68 -14.04
N ASP A 108 3.07 7.09 -14.38
CA ASP A 108 3.17 5.65 -14.61
C ASP A 108 2.93 4.87 -13.31
N LEU A 109 3.40 5.35 -12.17
CA LEU A 109 3.10 4.77 -10.85
C LEU A 109 1.60 4.80 -10.55
N VAL A 110 0.94 5.93 -10.75
CA VAL A 110 -0.52 6.05 -10.60
C VAL A 110 -1.22 5.06 -11.51
N ARG A 111 -0.81 4.99 -12.80
CA ARG A 111 -1.40 4.07 -13.78
C ARG A 111 -1.30 2.61 -13.34
N ARG A 112 -0.19 2.20 -12.70
CA ARG A 112 0.03 0.82 -12.22
C ARG A 112 -0.66 0.52 -10.90
N ALA A 113 -0.90 1.52 -10.06
CA ALA A 113 -1.46 1.35 -8.73
C ALA A 113 -3.00 1.31 -8.73
N TYR A 114 -3.64 2.05 -9.62
CA TYR A 114 -5.09 2.20 -9.66
C TYR A 114 -5.73 1.37 -10.77
N TYR A 115 -6.93 0.87 -10.51
CA TYR A 115 -7.80 0.25 -11.51
C TYR A 115 -8.43 1.31 -12.44
N PRO A 116 -8.91 0.91 -13.63
CA PRO A 116 -9.69 1.81 -14.48
C PRO A 116 -10.91 2.42 -13.74
N PRO A 117 -11.28 3.69 -14.04
CA PRO A 117 -10.72 4.56 -15.06
C PRO A 117 -9.49 5.36 -14.62
N GLU A 118 -9.12 5.37 -13.34
CA GLU A 118 -8.03 6.17 -12.77
C GLU A 118 -6.65 5.66 -13.19
N GLY A 119 -6.54 4.36 -13.50
CA GLY A 119 -5.30 3.71 -13.89
C GLY A 119 -5.51 2.53 -14.84
N ALA A 120 -4.54 1.61 -14.84
CA ALA A 120 -4.54 0.42 -15.70
C ALA A 120 -3.98 -0.82 -14.96
N ARG A 121 -4.14 -0.87 -13.62
CA ARG A 121 -3.74 -2.03 -12.83
C ARG A 121 -4.46 -3.28 -13.32
N GLY A 122 -3.70 -4.38 -13.50
CA GLY A 122 -4.25 -5.69 -13.83
C GLY A 122 -5.20 -6.20 -12.72
N THR A 123 -6.24 -6.91 -13.13
CA THR A 123 -7.29 -7.37 -12.20
C THR A 123 -7.07 -8.83 -11.78
N ALA A 124 -7.14 -9.08 -10.47
CA ALA A 124 -7.26 -10.40 -9.87
C ALA A 124 -8.20 -10.26 -8.66
N PHE A 125 -9.20 -11.11 -8.53
CA PHE A 125 -10.23 -11.03 -7.49
C PHE A 125 -10.28 -12.32 -6.67
N GLY A 126 -10.89 -12.26 -5.46
CA GLY A 126 -10.94 -13.37 -4.53
C GLY A 126 -9.58 -13.67 -3.88
N ILE A 127 -8.74 -12.65 -3.75
CA ILE A 127 -7.39 -12.73 -3.18
C ILE A 127 -7.23 -11.78 -1.98
N ALA A 128 -6.00 -11.58 -1.52
CA ALA A 128 -5.74 -10.87 -0.27
C ALA A 128 -6.23 -9.42 -0.24
N HIS A 129 -6.17 -8.69 -1.36
CA HIS A 129 -6.55 -7.27 -1.40
C HIS A 129 -8.08 -7.03 -1.27
N ASP A 130 -8.90 -8.03 -1.56
CA ASP A 130 -10.35 -7.97 -1.44
C ASP A 130 -10.89 -8.86 -0.32
N ASP A 131 -10.00 -9.25 0.62
CA ASP A 131 -10.29 -10.13 1.75
C ASP A 131 -10.92 -11.48 1.34
N TYR A 132 -10.52 -12.00 0.16
CA TYR A 132 -11.05 -13.22 -0.43
C TYR A 132 -12.58 -13.18 -0.64
N GLY A 133 -13.09 -11.98 -0.83
CA GLY A 133 -14.53 -11.73 -0.97
C GLY A 133 -15.08 -12.14 -2.34
N THR A 134 -16.42 -12.09 -2.42
CA THR A 134 -17.17 -12.42 -3.64
C THR A 134 -18.02 -11.24 -4.12
N ALA A 135 -17.61 -10.00 -3.77
CA ALA A 135 -18.31 -8.79 -4.21
C ALA A 135 -18.15 -8.60 -5.74
N HIS A 136 -19.02 -7.77 -6.32
CA HIS A 136 -18.92 -7.50 -7.74
C HIS A 136 -17.59 -6.83 -8.10
N PRO A 137 -16.91 -7.22 -9.19
CA PRO A 137 -15.61 -6.69 -9.57
C PRO A 137 -15.50 -5.16 -9.61
N ILE A 138 -16.54 -4.47 -10.09
CA ILE A 138 -16.56 -2.99 -10.13
C ILE A 138 -16.49 -2.40 -8.71
N ASP A 139 -17.25 -2.95 -7.77
CA ASP A 139 -17.26 -2.48 -6.38
C ASP A 139 -15.89 -2.71 -5.71
N ILE A 140 -15.27 -3.87 -5.99
CA ILE A 140 -13.91 -4.18 -5.51
C ILE A 140 -12.88 -3.16 -6.04
N MET A 141 -12.91 -2.88 -7.36
CA MET A 141 -12.00 -1.91 -7.98
C MET A 141 -12.17 -0.50 -7.40
N GLN A 142 -13.42 -0.05 -7.25
CA GLN A 142 -13.72 1.27 -6.68
C GLN A 142 -13.23 1.38 -5.22
N ALA A 143 -13.52 0.37 -4.39
CA ALA A 143 -13.06 0.33 -3.01
C ALA A 143 -11.52 0.29 -2.92
N ALA A 144 -10.87 -0.47 -3.79
CA ALA A 144 -9.40 -0.52 -3.85
C ALA A 144 -8.81 0.83 -4.26
N ASN A 145 -9.36 1.51 -5.28
CA ASN A 145 -8.90 2.84 -5.69
C ASN A 145 -9.06 3.88 -4.56
N GLN A 146 -10.16 3.86 -3.83
CA GLN A 146 -10.38 4.75 -2.68
C GLN A 146 -9.41 4.49 -1.52
N ARG A 147 -8.95 3.25 -1.34
CA ARG A 147 -8.04 2.86 -0.27
C ARG A 147 -6.58 3.09 -0.62
N THR A 148 -6.21 2.91 -1.89
CA THR A 148 -4.82 2.89 -2.34
C THR A 148 -4.15 4.25 -2.18
N LEU A 149 -2.97 4.26 -1.54
CA LEU A 149 -2.10 5.41 -1.40
C LEU A 149 -0.83 5.19 -2.24
N VAL A 150 -0.46 6.18 -3.05
CA VAL A 150 0.81 6.20 -3.79
C VAL A 150 1.68 7.34 -3.25
N ILE A 151 2.88 7.00 -2.79
CA ILE A 151 3.86 7.93 -2.25
C ILE A 151 5.08 7.92 -3.16
N ALA A 152 5.38 9.05 -3.80
CA ALA A 152 6.60 9.25 -4.56
C ALA A 152 7.68 9.84 -3.66
N MET A 153 8.85 9.18 -3.57
CA MET A 153 10.00 9.75 -2.86
C MET A 153 10.81 10.63 -3.82
N ILE A 154 10.96 11.91 -3.46
CA ILE A 154 11.78 12.88 -4.15
C ILE A 154 13.08 13.01 -3.35
N GLU A 155 14.13 12.35 -3.82
CA GLU A 155 15.37 12.20 -3.06
C GLU A 155 16.63 12.41 -3.91
N THR A 156 16.47 12.93 -5.14
CA THR A 156 17.57 13.30 -6.04
C THR A 156 17.51 14.76 -6.41
N ALA A 157 18.65 15.33 -6.81
CA ALA A 157 18.70 16.71 -7.30
C ALA A 157 17.80 16.92 -8.53
N ARG A 158 17.71 15.92 -9.41
CA ARG A 158 16.83 15.95 -10.58
C ARG A 158 15.35 15.92 -10.20
N GLY A 159 14.99 15.03 -9.25
CA GLY A 159 13.63 14.96 -8.73
C GLY A 159 13.21 16.28 -8.10
N LEU A 160 14.07 16.87 -7.25
CA LEU A 160 13.81 18.17 -6.63
C LEU A 160 13.64 19.29 -7.64
N ALA A 161 14.40 19.28 -8.74
CA ALA A 161 14.28 20.29 -9.79
C ALA A 161 12.97 20.18 -10.62
N ASN A 162 12.29 19.04 -10.55
CA ASN A 162 11.08 18.74 -11.32
C ASN A 162 9.78 18.74 -10.48
N VAL A 163 9.84 19.09 -9.20
CA VAL A 163 8.67 19.19 -8.31
C VAL A 163 7.93 20.51 -8.51
#